data_8bd3de4565a095a3ae79f411dcf07e37
#
_entry.id   8bd3de4565a095a3ae79f411dcf07e37
#
_cell.length_a   1.000
_cell.length_b   1.000
_cell.length_c   1.000
_cell.angle_alpha   90.00
_cell.angle_beta   90.00
_cell.angle_gamma   90.00
#
_symmetry.space_group_name_H-M   'P 1'
#
loop_
_entity.id
_entity.type
_entity.pdbx_description
1 polymer ?
#
loop_
_entity_poly.entity_id
_entity_poly.type
_entity_poly.pdbx_seq_one_letter_code
_entity_poly.pdbx_strand_id
1 'polypeptide(L)'
;SYAIERAMKTICKGEPASVCSYGTVEKAKLITPDSAYKAYRRMLETMPCEIICTGCSDFEGVAEKFAAAFEKVGRHDIENTTIALSPVKTQTEEVTERLTVNQSKLVLGFKSHSDDDAALVLLQKIFGGTTSSKLFRNVREKMSLCYYCSAARNDLKGIMLVNSGVENENIEKTKEAVIDQLEEIKNGNFTNEDINFADMAIKNDF
;
A
#
# COMPACT_ATOMS: atom_id res chain seq x y z
N SER A 1 -8.59 3.37 -4.98
CA SER A 1 -9.19 4.48 -5.77
C SER A 1 -8.25 4.87 -6.91
N TYR A 2 -8.77 5.51 -7.95
CA TYR A 2 -8.00 5.98 -9.10
C TYR A 2 -6.81 6.87 -8.69
N ALA A 3 -7.02 7.80 -7.75
CA ALA A 3 -5.96 8.68 -7.28
C ALA A 3 -4.77 7.91 -6.62
N ILE A 4 -5.06 6.86 -5.86
CA ILE A 4 -4.03 5.99 -5.27
C ILE A 4 -3.26 5.25 -6.36
N GLU A 5 -3.94 4.72 -7.39
CA GLU A 5 -3.28 4.05 -8.51
C GLU A 5 -2.36 5.01 -9.28
N ARG A 6 -2.80 6.26 -9.49
CA ARG A 6 -1.98 7.29 -10.14
C ARG A 6 -0.75 7.63 -9.30
N ALA A 7 -0.92 7.78 -7.97
CA ALA A 7 0.19 8.02 -7.05
C ALA A 7 1.18 6.84 -7.05
N MET A 8 0.71 5.59 -6.99
CA MET A 8 1.56 4.40 -7.08
C MET A 8 2.30 4.33 -8.42
N LYS A 9 1.64 4.63 -9.52
CA LYS A 9 2.28 4.68 -10.85
C LYS A 9 3.40 5.73 -10.92
N THR A 10 3.23 6.86 -10.24
CA THR A 10 4.20 7.94 -10.21
C THR A 10 5.38 7.60 -9.29
N ILE A 11 5.11 7.16 -8.06
CA ILE A 11 6.16 6.87 -7.06
C ILE A 11 6.98 5.63 -7.42
N CYS A 12 6.35 4.63 -8.07
CA CYS A 12 6.99 3.38 -8.53
C CYS A 12 7.39 3.42 -10.00
N LYS A 13 7.52 4.59 -10.62
CA LYS A 13 7.88 4.71 -12.04
C LYS A 13 9.18 3.96 -12.34
N GLY A 14 9.12 3.02 -13.30
CA GLY A 14 10.24 2.13 -13.64
C GLY A 14 10.30 0.82 -12.85
N GLU A 15 9.39 0.60 -11.91
CA GLU A 15 9.24 -0.65 -11.17
C GLU A 15 7.99 -1.42 -11.64
N PRO A 16 7.97 -2.76 -11.51
CA PRO A 16 6.76 -3.55 -11.80
C PRO A 16 5.53 -3.08 -11.03
N ALA A 17 5.70 -2.55 -9.80
CA ALA A 17 4.63 -2.02 -8.97
C ALA A 17 3.95 -0.75 -9.54
N SER A 18 4.52 -0.12 -10.58
CA SER A 18 3.86 0.97 -11.31
C SER A 18 2.72 0.48 -12.21
N VAL A 19 2.64 -0.82 -12.48
CA VAL A 19 1.59 -1.42 -13.31
C VAL A 19 0.36 -1.68 -12.45
N CYS A 20 -0.80 -1.17 -12.89
CA CYS A 20 -2.06 -1.43 -12.21
C CYS A 20 -2.39 -2.93 -12.23
N SER A 21 -2.64 -3.52 -11.05
CA SER A 21 -2.96 -4.95 -10.90
C SER A 21 -4.28 -5.33 -11.58
N TYR A 22 -5.19 -4.38 -11.77
CA TYR A 22 -6.45 -4.60 -12.48
C TYR A 22 -6.31 -4.52 -14.01
N GLY A 23 -5.13 -4.14 -14.53
CA GLY A 23 -4.91 -3.93 -15.96
C GLY A 23 -5.62 -2.70 -16.51
N THR A 24 -5.95 -2.74 -17.81
CA THR A 24 -6.75 -1.71 -18.48
C THR A 24 -7.95 -2.35 -19.16
N VAL A 25 -8.99 -1.54 -19.45
CA VAL A 25 -10.20 -2.00 -20.14
C VAL A 25 -9.85 -2.60 -21.52
N GLU A 26 -8.90 -1.98 -22.24
CA GLU A 26 -8.44 -2.45 -23.55
C GLU A 26 -7.79 -3.84 -23.45
N LYS A 27 -6.90 -4.03 -22.46
CA LYS A 27 -6.28 -5.34 -22.22
C LYS A 27 -7.29 -6.38 -21.74
N ALA A 28 -8.21 -5.99 -20.86
CA ALA A 28 -9.26 -6.90 -20.37
C ALA A 28 -10.13 -7.45 -21.51
N LYS A 29 -10.46 -6.63 -22.51
CA LYS A 29 -11.23 -7.06 -23.70
C LYS A 29 -10.50 -8.09 -24.58
N LEU A 30 -9.19 -8.21 -24.46
CA LEU A 30 -8.37 -9.17 -25.21
C LEU A 30 -8.24 -10.53 -24.51
N ILE A 31 -8.71 -10.64 -23.28
CA ILE A 31 -8.63 -11.89 -22.51
C ILE A 31 -9.70 -12.85 -23.04
N THR A 32 -9.24 -14.03 -23.40
CA THR A 32 -10.10 -15.16 -23.80
C THR A 32 -10.02 -16.26 -22.74
N PRO A 33 -10.98 -17.20 -22.67
CA PRO A 33 -10.89 -18.36 -21.78
C PRO A 33 -9.58 -19.14 -21.95
N ASP A 34 -9.10 -19.30 -23.20
CA ASP A 34 -7.85 -20.00 -23.49
C ASP A 34 -6.62 -19.25 -22.96
N SER A 35 -6.56 -17.91 -23.18
CA SER A 35 -5.46 -17.10 -22.69
C SER A 35 -5.42 -17.05 -21.15
N ALA A 36 -6.58 -16.99 -20.51
CA ALA A 36 -6.70 -17.03 -19.05
C ALA A 36 -6.23 -18.38 -18.50
N TYR A 37 -6.66 -19.48 -19.13
CA TYR A 37 -6.24 -20.81 -18.72
C TYR A 37 -4.74 -21.05 -18.90
N LYS A 38 -4.14 -20.57 -20.00
CA LYS A 38 -2.70 -20.62 -20.21
C LYS A 38 -1.93 -19.84 -19.15
N ALA A 39 -2.40 -18.65 -18.78
CA ALA A 39 -1.79 -17.85 -17.71
C ALA A 39 -1.87 -18.57 -16.35
N TYR A 40 -3.02 -19.16 -16.03
CA TYR A 40 -3.22 -19.98 -14.83
C TYR A 40 -2.26 -21.17 -14.78
N ARG A 41 -2.15 -21.93 -15.88
CA ARG A 41 -1.23 -23.05 -15.98
C ARG A 41 0.22 -22.63 -15.77
N ARG A 42 0.67 -21.58 -16.47
CA ARG A 42 2.01 -21.02 -16.29
C ARG A 42 2.28 -20.61 -14.83
N MET A 43 1.32 -19.95 -14.18
CA MET A 43 1.45 -19.58 -12.77
C MET A 43 1.72 -20.80 -11.89
N LEU A 44 0.96 -21.88 -12.06
CA LEU A 44 1.17 -23.10 -11.29
C LEU A 44 2.52 -23.80 -11.61
N GLU A 45 2.95 -23.73 -12.85
CA GLU A 45 4.17 -24.40 -13.33
C GLU A 45 5.47 -23.69 -12.90
N THR A 46 5.48 -22.33 -12.85
CA THR A 46 6.73 -21.58 -12.75
C THR A 46 6.81 -20.60 -11.56
N MET A 47 5.71 -20.31 -10.85
CA MET A 47 5.75 -19.34 -9.75
C MET A 47 6.01 -20.01 -8.40
N PRO A 48 6.67 -19.32 -7.44
CA PRO A 48 6.73 -19.77 -6.05
C PRO A 48 5.32 -19.97 -5.49
N CYS A 49 5.14 -20.99 -4.68
CA CYS A 49 3.87 -21.30 -4.05
C CYS A 49 4.12 -21.63 -2.58
N GLU A 50 3.43 -20.94 -1.70
CA GLU A 50 3.37 -21.24 -0.27
C GLU A 50 1.96 -21.67 0.09
N ILE A 51 1.83 -22.75 0.87
CA ILE A 51 0.57 -23.27 1.31
C ILE A 51 0.53 -23.20 2.83
N ILE A 52 -0.37 -22.39 3.36
CA ILE A 52 -0.58 -22.22 4.80
C ILE A 52 -1.90 -22.92 5.18
N CYS A 53 -1.81 -23.88 6.09
CA CYS A 53 -2.97 -24.60 6.60
C CYS A 53 -3.15 -24.35 8.09
N THR A 54 -4.35 -23.91 8.50
CA THR A 54 -4.70 -23.69 9.89
C THR A 54 -6.00 -24.41 10.26
N GLY A 55 -6.15 -24.81 11.53
CA GLY A 55 -7.38 -25.42 12.04
C GLY A 55 -7.64 -26.86 11.58
N CYS A 56 -6.63 -27.55 11.08
CA CYS A 56 -6.72 -28.92 10.60
C CYS A 56 -6.15 -29.89 11.68
N SER A 57 -6.76 -31.05 11.85
CA SER A 57 -6.30 -32.10 12.79
C SER A 57 -5.28 -33.06 12.16
N ASP A 58 -5.19 -33.12 10.82
CA ASP A 58 -4.31 -33.98 10.04
C ASP A 58 -3.49 -33.13 9.07
N PHE A 59 -2.42 -32.49 9.56
CA PHE A 59 -1.55 -31.68 8.74
C PHE A 59 -0.75 -32.50 7.73
N GLU A 60 -0.30 -33.70 8.10
CA GLU A 60 0.50 -34.57 7.23
C GLU A 60 -0.32 -35.05 6.02
N GLY A 61 -1.54 -35.55 6.26
CA GLY A 61 -2.41 -35.96 5.17
C GLY A 61 -2.83 -34.82 4.24
N VAL A 62 -2.94 -33.59 4.76
CA VAL A 62 -3.19 -32.41 3.92
C VAL A 62 -1.95 -32.06 3.10
N ALA A 63 -0.76 -32.08 3.70
CA ALA A 63 0.50 -31.81 3.00
C ALA A 63 0.75 -32.82 1.87
N GLU A 64 0.53 -34.12 2.12
CA GLU A 64 0.66 -35.18 1.11
C GLU A 64 -0.28 -34.97 -0.07
N LYS A 65 -1.54 -34.59 0.18
CA LYS A 65 -2.51 -34.31 -0.90
C LYS A 65 -2.07 -33.14 -1.77
N PHE A 66 -1.54 -32.05 -1.17
CA PHE A 66 -1.01 -30.94 -1.92
C PHE A 66 0.24 -31.33 -2.70
N ALA A 67 1.19 -32.04 -2.09
CA ALA A 67 2.38 -32.52 -2.75
C ALA A 67 2.03 -33.37 -3.99
N ALA A 68 1.15 -34.35 -3.84
CA ALA A 68 0.70 -35.19 -4.94
C ALA A 68 -0.05 -34.41 -6.04
N ALA A 69 -0.78 -33.36 -5.68
CA ALA A 69 -1.42 -32.49 -6.67
C ALA A 69 -0.39 -31.67 -7.46
N PHE A 70 0.63 -31.12 -6.79
CA PHE A 70 1.68 -30.33 -7.42
C PHE A 70 2.65 -31.16 -8.26
N GLU A 71 2.92 -32.42 -7.91
CA GLU A 71 3.67 -33.34 -8.77
C GLU A 71 3.04 -33.49 -10.17
N LYS A 72 1.70 -33.53 -10.24
CA LYS A 72 0.97 -33.64 -11.51
C LYS A 72 1.02 -32.38 -12.36
N VAL A 73 1.38 -31.25 -11.78
CA VAL A 73 1.49 -29.95 -12.50
C VAL A 73 2.72 -29.93 -13.39
N GLY A 74 3.80 -30.67 -13.03
CA GLY A 74 5.07 -30.64 -13.77
C GLY A 74 5.83 -29.34 -13.60
N ARG A 75 5.97 -28.89 -12.35
CA ARG A 75 6.65 -27.63 -11.99
C ARG A 75 8.12 -27.62 -12.46
N HIS A 76 8.53 -26.52 -13.06
CA HIS A 76 9.86 -26.32 -13.61
C HIS A 76 10.23 -24.83 -13.59
N ASP A 77 11.52 -24.53 -13.64
CA ASP A 77 12.04 -23.15 -13.75
C ASP A 77 11.37 -22.17 -12.79
N ILE A 78 11.29 -22.54 -11.51
CA ILE A 78 10.63 -21.70 -10.50
C ILE A 78 11.33 -20.34 -10.43
N GLU A 79 10.64 -19.31 -10.87
CA GLU A 79 11.13 -17.94 -10.89
C GLU A 79 11.10 -17.37 -9.46
N ASN A 80 12.28 -17.07 -8.90
CA ASN A 80 12.35 -16.34 -7.65
C ASN A 80 11.91 -14.90 -7.89
N THR A 81 10.84 -14.48 -7.22
CA THR A 81 10.39 -13.10 -7.27
C THR A 81 11.26 -12.23 -6.38
N THR A 82 11.92 -11.25 -6.97
CA THR A 82 12.64 -10.21 -6.22
C THR A 82 11.84 -8.93 -6.17
N ILE A 83 11.87 -8.26 -5.02
CA ILE A 83 11.25 -6.96 -4.89
C ILE A 83 12.20 -5.93 -5.51
N ALA A 84 11.81 -5.36 -6.65
CA ALA A 84 12.55 -4.27 -7.27
C ALA A 84 12.23 -2.97 -6.53
N LEU A 85 13.25 -2.33 -5.97
CA LEU A 85 13.14 -1.01 -5.34
C LEU A 85 13.91 -0.01 -6.18
N SER A 86 13.24 1.04 -6.64
CA SER A 86 13.93 2.19 -7.23
C SER A 86 14.56 3.05 -6.11
N PRO A 87 15.63 3.80 -6.40
CA PRO A 87 16.21 4.74 -5.45
C PRO A 87 15.18 5.74 -4.89
N VAL A 88 15.42 6.21 -3.68
CA VAL A 88 14.65 7.33 -3.11
C VAL A 88 14.90 8.57 -3.97
N LYS A 89 13.83 9.20 -4.42
CA LYS A 89 13.91 10.43 -5.22
C LYS A 89 14.31 11.61 -4.32
N THR A 90 15.19 12.46 -4.84
CA THR A 90 15.59 13.72 -4.17
C THR A 90 14.66 14.88 -4.50
N GLN A 91 13.82 14.74 -5.51
CA GLN A 91 12.87 15.75 -5.94
C GLN A 91 11.45 15.24 -5.87
N THR A 92 10.53 16.10 -5.43
CA THR A 92 9.09 15.85 -5.46
C THR A 92 8.59 15.88 -6.90
N GLU A 93 7.80 14.90 -7.27
CA GLU A 93 7.08 14.86 -8.54
C GLU A 93 5.60 15.11 -8.26
N GLU A 94 5.00 16.07 -8.94
CA GLU A 94 3.60 16.42 -8.76
C GLU A 94 2.83 16.14 -10.05
N VAL A 95 1.67 15.49 -9.92
CA VAL A 95 0.78 15.18 -11.04
C VAL A 95 -0.63 15.64 -10.69
N THR A 96 -1.18 16.50 -11.52
CA THR A 96 -2.56 16.99 -11.38
C THR A 96 -3.40 16.54 -12.57
N GLU A 97 -4.54 15.91 -12.28
CA GLU A 97 -5.54 15.55 -13.29
C GLU A 97 -6.86 16.21 -12.96
N ARG A 98 -7.48 16.85 -13.94
CA ARG A 98 -8.79 17.50 -13.77
C ARG A 98 -9.88 16.60 -14.29
N LEU A 99 -10.78 16.22 -13.38
CA LEU A 99 -11.93 15.35 -13.65
C LEU A 99 -13.21 16.06 -13.20
N THR A 100 -14.33 15.72 -13.82
CA THR A 100 -15.66 16.20 -13.35
C THR A 100 -16.08 15.34 -12.18
N VAL A 101 -15.72 15.78 -10.97
CA VAL A 101 -16.02 15.09 -9.70
C VAL A 101 -16.48 16.08 -8.65
N ASN A 102 -17.30 15.63 -7.71
CA ASN A 102 -17.82 16.48 -6.63
C ASN A 102 -16.78 16.75 -5.53
N GLN A 103 -15.70 15.97 -5.47
CA GLN A 103 -14.70 16.06 -4.43
C GLN A 103 -13.32 15.73 -4.99
N SER A 104 -12.37 16.60 -4.73
CA SER A 104 -10.98 16.35 -5.08
C SER A 104 -10.34 15.29 -4.21
N LYS A 105 -9.40 14.54 -4.79
CA LYS A 105 -8.59 13.55 -4.10
C LYS A 105 -7.13 14.00 -4.11
N LEU A 106 -6.58 14.20 -2.92
CA LEU A 106 -5.17 14.49 -2.71
C LEU A 106 -4.48 13.23 -2.20
N VAL A 107 -3.42 12.82 -2.88
CA VAL A 107 -2.58 11.70 -2.43
C VAL A 107 -1.13 12.17 -2.36
N LEU A 108 -0.50 12.05 -1.19
CA LEU A 108 0.93 12.27 -1.01
C LEU A 108 1.62 10.93 -0.81
N GLY A 109 2.71 10.71 -1.55
CA GLY A 109 3.52 9.49 -1.44
C GLY A 109 4.88 9.80 -0.85
N PHE A 110 5.25 9.06 0.18
CA PHE A 110 6.56 9.11 0.83
C PHE A 110 7.25 7.78 0.63
N LYS A 111 8.54 7.79 0.30
CA LYS A 111 9.34 6.57 0.10
C LYS A 111 10.53 6.56 1.03
N SER A 112 10.75 5.45 1.70
CA SER A 112 11.86 5.21 2.62
C SER A 112 12.48 3.85 2.33
N HIS A 113 13.79 3.74 2.57
CA HIS A 113 14.52 2.47 2.55
C HIS A 113 15.08 2.17 3.95
N SER A 114 14.31 2.53 4.99
CA SER A 114 14.68 2.16 6.37
C SER A 114 14.51 0.65 6.57
N ASP A 115 15.45 0.04 7.26
CA ASP A 115 15.39 -1.36 7.69
C ASP A 115 14.65 -1.52 9.03
N ASP A 116 14.24 -0.41 9.65
CA ASP A 116 13.48 -0.42 10.90
C ASP A 116 11.96 -0.42 10.61
N ASP A 117 11.45 -1.59 10.30
CA ASP A 117 10.02 -1.79 10.02
C ASP A 117 9.14 -1.46 11.23
N ALA A 118 9.59 -1.75 12.44
CA ALA A 118 8.81 -1.48 13.66
C ALA A 118 8.61 0.02 13.87
N ALA A 119 9.67 0.82 13.71
CA ALA A 119 9.57 2.28 13.77
C ALA A 119 8.67 2.84 12.67
N LEU A 120 8.73 2.28 11.45
CA LEU A 120 7.87 2.71 10.35
C LEU A 120 6.39 2.35 10.56
N VAL A 121 6.08 1.20 11.16
CA VAL A 121 4.70 0.84 11.56
C VAL A 121 4.18 1.82 12.60
N LEU A 122 4.96 2.07 13.65
CA LEU A 122 4.60 3.00 14.71
C LEU A 122 4.40 4.42 14.16
N LEU A 123 5.33 4.90 13.32
CA LEU A 123 5.21 6.17 12.63
C LEU A 123 3.89 6.28 11.86
N GLN A 124 3.55 5.29 11.06
CA GLN A 124 2.33 5.30 10.26
C GLN A 124 1.08 5.37 11.16
N LYS A 125 1.04 4.64 12.28
CA LYS A 125 -0.08 4.68 13.22
C LYS A 125 -0.23 6.04 13.90
N ILE A 126 0.87 6.62 14.38
CA ILE A 126 0.87 7.97 14.99
C ILE A 126 0.49 9.03 13.96
N PHE A 127 1.02 8.93 12.75
CA PHE A 127 0.85 9.92 11.70
C PHE A 127 -0.59 9.96 11.16
N GLY A 128 -1.10 8.82 10.63
CA GLY A 128 -2.39 8.82 9.95
C GLY A 128 -3.12 7.47 9.92
N GLY A 129 -2.69 6.49 10.74
CA GLY A 129 -3.24 5.14 10.70
C GLY A 129 -4.46 4.90 11.58
N THR A 130 -4.85 5.87 12.40
CA THR A 130 -5.96 5.72 13.37
C THR A 130 -6.79 7.00 13.47
N THR A 131 -7.95 6.92 14.13
CA THR A 131 -8.77 8.09 14.46
C THR A 131 -8.16 8.97 15.57
N SER A 132 -7.13 8.49 16.26
CA SER A 132 -6.33 9.25 17.24
C SER A 132 -5.04 9.81 16.64
N SER A 133 -4.77 9.58 15.36
CA SER A 133 -3.57 10.03 14.68
C SER A 133 -3.49 11.54 14.48
N LYS A 134 -2.29 12.05 14.23
CA LYS A 134 -2.07 13.48 14.02
C LYS A 134 -2.82 14.03 12.81
N LEU A 135 -2.84 13.30 11.70
CA LEU A 135 -3.60 13.72 10.51
C LEU A 135 -5.09 13.82 10.81
N PHE A 136 -5.65 12.85 11.52
CA PHE A 136 -7.06 12.87 11.86
C PHE A 136 -7.38 14.04 12.81
N ARG A 137 -6.67 14.15 13.94
CA ARG A 137 -6.94 15.18 14.96
C ARG A 137 -6.66 16.59 14.49
N ASN A 138 -5.54 16.80 13.80
CA ASN A 138 -5.09 18.16 13.46
C ASN A 138 -5.60 18.61 12.10
N VAL A 139 -5.46 17.81 11.04
CA VAL A 139 -5.81 18.23 9.68
C VAL A 139 -7.33 18.13 9.44
N ARG A 140 -7.93 16.98 9.84
CA ARG A 140 -9.35 16.77 9.65
C ARG A 140 -10.20 17.50 10.71
N GLU A 141 -9.98 17.23 12.01
CA GLU A 141 -10.85 17.73 13.09
C GLU A 141 -10.58 19.21 13.40
N LYS A 142 -9.33 19.56 13.77
CA LYS A 142 -9.00 20.90 14.24
C LYS A 142 -8.98 21.94 13.14
N MET A 143 -8.35 21.63 12.00
CA MET A 143 -8.25 22.56 10.87
C MET A 143 -9.44 22.47 9.92
N SER A 144 -10.21 21.39 9.95
CA SER A 144 -11.38 21.15 9.08
C SER A 144 -11.07 21.29 7.59
N LEU A 145 -9.85 20.89 7.17
CA LEU A 145 -9.37 21.05 5.79
C LEU A 145 -9.87 19.97 4.83
N CYS A 146 -10.32 18.84 5.38
CA CYS A 146 -10.68 17.68 4.57
C CYS A 146 -11.76 16.81 5.23
N TYR A 147 -12.44 16.01 4.41
CA TYR A 147 -13.45 15.05 4.89
C TYR A 147 -12.84 13.85 5.58
N TYR A 148 -11.69 13.40 5.06
CA TYR A 148 -10.86 12.35 5.65
C TYR A 148 -9.40 12.61 5.29
N CYS A 149 -8.50 12.18 6.17
CA CYS A 149 -7.07 12.17 5.94
C CYS A 149 -6.48 10.97 6.68
N SER A 150 -5.90 10.05 5.95
CA SER A 150 -5.35 8.83 6.51
C SER A 150 -4.06 8.41 5.80
N ALA A 151 -3.19 7.71 6.51
CA ALA A 151 -1.96 7.15 5.98
C ALA A 151 -2.00 5.63 5.95
N ALA A 152 -1.54 5.03 4.85
CA ALA A 152 -1.37 3.59 4.70
C ALA A 152 0.04 3.29 4.20
N ARG A 153 0.60 2.14 4.61
CA ARG A 153 1.91 1.66 4.18
C ARG A 153 1.80 0.53 3.16
N ASN A 154 2.79 0.47 2.29
CA ASN A 154 3.16 -0.72 1.54
C ASN A 154 4.59 -1.11 1.98
N ASP A 155 4.67 -2.09 2.87
CA ASP A 155 5.91 -2.48 3.54
C ASP A 155 6.93 -3.04 2.55
N LEU A 156 6.48 -3.85 1.60
CA LEU A 156 7.34 -4.43 0.56
C LEU A 156 8.03 -3.38 -0.32
N LYS A 157 7.50 -2.15 -0.36
CA LYS A 157 8.03 -1.07 -1.20
C LYS A 157 8.62 0.10 -0.40
N GLY A 158 8.53 0.06 0.93
CA GLY A 158 8.91 1.19 1.78
C GLY A 158 8.13 2.46 1.45
N ILE A 159 6.86 2.33 1.04
CA ILE A 159 6.03 3.46 0.63
C ILE A 159 4.94 3.71 1.68
N MET A 160 4.78 4.96 2.06
CA MET A 160 3.63 5.44 2.80
C MET A 160 2.81 6.40 1.93
N LEU A 161 1.52 6.14 1.78
CA LEU A 161 0.59 7.00 1.06
C LEU A 161 -0.35 7.67 2.06
N VAL A 162 -0.42 8.99 2.01
CA VAL A 162 -1.50 9.77 2.64
C VAL A 162 -2.58 10.00 1.60
N ASN A 163 -3.81 9.64 1.94
CA ASN A 163 -4.97 9.81 1.08
C ASN A 163 -5.99 10.71 1.78
N SER A 164 -6.45 11.74 1.08
CA SER A 164 -7.38 12.74 1.61
C SER A 164 -8.44 13.11 0.59
N GLY A 165 -9.67 13.33 1.07
CA GLY A 165 -10.76 13.93 0.30
C GLY A 165 -10.92 15.39 0.69
N VAL A 166 -10.70 16.30 -0.26
CA VAL A 166 -10.62 17.74 0.02
C VAL A 166 -11.48 18.56 -0.94
N GLU A 167 -11.87 19.75 -0.53
CA GLU A 167 -12.38 20.77 -1.45
C GLU A 167 -11.23 21.37 -2.27
N ASN A 168 -11.53 21.81 -3.50
CA ASN A 168 -10.51 22.34 -4.42
C ASN A 168 -9.68 23.47 -3.80
N GLU A 169 -10.33 24.36 -3.08
CA GLU A 169 -9.69 25.53 -2.43
C GLU A 169 -8.76 25.16 -1.25
N ASN A 170 -8.91 23.96 -0.71
CA ASN A 170 -8.15 23.49 0.45
C ASN A 170 -7.00 22.53 0.07
N ILE A 171 -6.78 22.22 -1.21
CA ILE A 171 -5.76 21.25 -1.64
C ILE A 171 -4.38 21.64 -1.13
N GLU A 172 -3.91 22.85 -1.42
CA GLU A 172 -2.57 23.31 -1.01
C GLU A 172 -2.43 23.40 0.50
N LYS A 173 -3.43 23.96 1.19
CA LYS A 173 -3.42 24.03 2.66
C LYS A 173 -3.38 22.63 3.31
N THR A 174 -4.12 21.67 2.73
CA THR A 174 -4.10 20.30 3.23
C THR A 174 -2.76 19.62 2.99
N LYS A 175 -2.13 19.85 1.82
CA LYS A 175 -0.81 19.35 1.48
C LYS A 175 0.25 19.88 2.47
N GLU A 176 0.26 21.20 2.70
CA GLU A 176 1.15 21.83 3.69
C GLU A 176 0.92 21.27 5.09
N ALA A 177 -0.32 21.22 5.55
CA ALA A 177 -0.67 20.69 6.87
C ALA A 177 -0.24 19.23 7.06
N VAL A 178 -0.36 18.38 6.04
CA VAL A 178 0.11 16.99 6.08
C VAL A 178 1.64 16.93 6.23
N ILE A 179 2.36 17.75 5.48
CA ILE A 179 3.84 17.81 5.56
C ILE A 179 4.26 18.32 6.94
N ASP A 180 3.62 19.36 7.47
CA ASP A 180 3.90 19.90 8.80
C ASP A 180 3.71 18.85 9.90
N GLN A 181 2.65 18.04 9.83
CA GLN A 181 2.45 16.97 10.80
C GLN A 181 3.54 15.89 10.74
N LEU A 182 4.09 15.61 9.56
CA LEU A 182 5.21 14.69 9.43
C LEU A 182 6.50 15.31 10.03
N GLU A 183 6.78 16.58 9.76
CA GLU A 183 7.93 17.29 10.36
C GLU A 183 7.80 17.39 11.88
N GLU A 184 6.61 17.63 12.42
CA GLU A 184 6.36 17.59 13.86
C GLU A 184 6.79 16.24 14.48
N ILE A 185 6.43 15.12 13.84
CA ILE A 185 6.84 13.80 14.32
C ILE A 185 8.36 13.62 14.22
N LYS A 186 8.98 14.04 13.13
CA LYS A 186 10.45 13.98 12.94
C LYS A 186 11.21 14.77 14.00
N ASN A 187 10.63 15.88 14.47
CA ASN A 187 11.16 16.70 15.55
C ASN A 187 10.85 16.17 16.95
N GLY A 188 10.22 15.00 17.07
CA GLY A 188 9.87 14.38 18.35
C GLY A 188 8.61 14.94 19.01
N ASN A 189 7.82 15.76 18.30
CA ASN A 189 6.61 16.39 18.82
C ASN A 189 5.41 15.41 18.82
N PHE A 190 5.54 14.33 19.56
CA PHE A 190 4.47 13.36 19.86
C PHE A 190 4.55 12.95 21.32
N THR A 191 3.45 12.48 21.88
CA THR A 191 3.29 12.18 23.29
C THR A 191 3.35 10.68 23.55
N ASN A 192 3.53 10.29 24.82
CA ASN A 192 3.37 8.90 25.24
C ASN A 192 1.95 8.38 24.95
N GLU A 193 0.94 9.24 24.96
CA GLU A 193 -0.43 8.88 24.61
C GLU A 193 -0.55 8.53 23.13
N ASP A 194 0.11 9.28 22.23
CA ASP A 194 0.17 8.95 20.79
C ASP A 194 0.80 7.57 20.57
N ILE A 195 1.88 7.25 21.30
CA ILE A 195 2.53 5.93 21.27
C ILE A 195 1.58 4.84 21.77
N ASN A 196 0.90 5.05 22.89
CA ASN A 196 -0.03 4.07 23.45
C ASN A 196 -1.20 3.78 22.51
N PHE A 197 -1.79 4.79 21.86
CA PHE A 197 -2.84 4.59 20.88
C PHE A 197 -2.33 3.82 19.65
N ALA A 198 -1.12 4.12 19.20
CA ALA A 198 -0.51 3.41 18.08
C ALA A 198 -0.24 1.93 18.44
N ASP A 199 0.31 1.65 19.64
CA ASP A 199 0.55 0.30 20.12
C ASP A 199 -0.75 -0.52 20.23
N MET A 200 -1.80 0.07 20.82
CA MET A 200 -3.12 -0.56 20.86
C MET A 200 -3.66 -0.88 19.47
N ALA A 201 -3.50 0.05 18.52
CA ALA A 201 -3.97 -0.16 17.14
C ALA A 201 -3.18 -1.28 16.44
N ILE A 202 -1.85 -1.34 16.66
CA ILE A 202 -1.01 -2.42 16.14
C ILE A 202 -1.46 -3.77 16.70
N LYS A 203 -1.68 -3.86 18.01
CA LYS A 203 -2.16 -5.10 18.67
C LYS A 203 -3.53 -5.56 18.19
N ASN A 204 -4.39 -4.63 17.78
CA ASN A 204 -5.73 -4.97 17.28
C ASN A 204 -5.72 -5.41 15.79
N ASP A 205 -4.63 -5.15 15.06
CA ASP A 205 -4.49 -5.60 13.66
C ASP A 205 -4.09 -7.09 13.56
N PHE A 206 -3.68 -7.72 14.69
CA PHE A 206 -3.34 -9.13 14.82
C PHE A 206 -4.44 -9.94 15.55
#